data_02a91bcfef9d58c45a8975c019302c35
#
_entry.id   02a91bcfef9d58c45a8975c019302c35
#
_cell.length_a   1.000
_cell.length_b   1.000
_cell.length_c   1.000
_cell.angle_alpha   90.00
_cell.angle_beta   90.00
_cell.angle_gamma   90.00
#
_symmetry.space_group_name_H-M   'P 1'
#
loop_
_entity.id
_entity.type
_entity.pdbx_description
1 polymer ?
#
loop_
_entity_poly.entity_id
_entity_poly.type
_entity_poly.pdbx_seq_one_letter_code
_entity_poly.pdbx_strand_id
1 'polypeptide(L)'
;MMLRGHICSLRAVEPEDLELLCRWENDPSLWTVSGTIEPFSHYSIEQFIQEQQAGIYRCGQLRLMIDDTAGKTIGAIDLFDFEPQHERAGVGILVYDPAQRGKGYGAEALALLEEYARTVLRLRQLWCNVLADNVPSLTLFERAGFRRVGVKKEWIRTPEGYKDCLLYTS
;
A
#
# COMPACT_ATOMS: atom_id res chain seq x y z
N MET A 1 18.00 8.43 9.22
CA MET A 1 18.11 7.68 7.97
C MET A 1 16.73 7.58 7.37
N MET A 2 16.61 7.94 6.11
CA MET A 2 15.35 7.85 5.38
C MET A 2 14.82 6.41 5.39
N LEU A 3 13.50 6.24 5.38
CA LEU A 3 12.81 4.95 5.41
C LEU A 3 13.01 4.14 6.71
N ARG A 4 13.55 4.75 7.73
CA ARG A 4 13.63 4.16 9.07
C ARG A 4 12.94 5.07 10.08
N GLY A 5 11.89 4.54 10.72
CA GLY A 5 11.14 5.21 11.76
C GLY A 5 11.50 4.71 13.16
N HIS A 6 10.62 4.99 14.11
CA HIS A 6 10.80 4.59 15.51
C HIS A 6 10.38 3.15 15.75
N ILE A 7 9.27 2.70 15.12
CA ILE A 7 8.70 1.37 15.34
C ILE A 7 8.79 0.47 14.10
N CYS A 8 9.05 1.05 12.93
CA CYS A 8 9.17 0.27 11.70
C CYS A 8 10.19 0.89 10.75
N SER A 9 10.53 0.14 9.73
CA SER A 9 11.33 0.60 8.60
C SER A 9 10.74 0.09 7.30
N LEU A 10 11.03 0.78 6.21
CA LEU A 10 10.63 0.36 4.87
C LEU A 10 11.86 -0.08 4.09
N ARG A 11 11.71 -1.15 3.32
CA ARG A 11 12.78 -1.68 2.47
C ARG A 11 12.24 -2.20 1.16
N ALA A 12 13.13 -2.38 0.19
CA ALA A 12 12.78 -3.00 -1.08
C ALA A 12 12.33 -4.46 -0.88
N VAL A 13 11.53 -4.94 -1.83
CA VAL A 13 11.17 -6.37 -1.90
C VAL A 13 12.41 -7.16 -2.28
N GLU A 14 12.63 -8.28 -1.61
CA GLU A 14 13.72 -9.20 -1.86
C GLU A 14 13.19 -10.55 -2.33
N PRO A 15 14.01 -11.36 -3.04
CA PRO A 15 13.59 -12.71 -3.45
C PRO A 15 13.12 -13.59 -2.29
N GLU A 16 13.66 -13.37 -1.11
CA GLU A 16 13.30 -14.11 0.11
C GLU A 16 11.87 -13.82 0.57
N ASP A 17 11.25 -12.75 0.08
CA ASP A 17 9.87 -12.39 0.42
C ASP A 17 8.83 -13.21 -0.36
N LEU A 18 9.26 -14.05 -1.30
CA LEU A 18 8.37 -14.78 -2.20
C LEU A 18 7.29 -15.57 -1.47
N GLU A 19 7.67 -16.40 -0.52
CA GLU A 19 6.73 -17.26 0.21
C GLU A 19 5.74 -16.44 1.03
N LEU A 20 6.21 -15.36 1.65
CA LEU A 20 5.39 -14.47 2.44
C LEU A 20 4.36 -13.76 1.56
N LEU A 21 4.80 -13.23 0.42
CA LEU A 21 3.90 -12.55 -0.53
C LEU A 21 2.88 -13.53 -1.13
N CYS A 22 3.28 -14.76 -1.47
CA CYS A 22 2.35 -15.77 -1.96
C CYS A 22 1.25 -16.05 -0.95
N ARG A 23 1.59 -16.14 0.32
CA ARG A 23 0.62 -16.38 1.39
C ARG A 23 -0.32 -15.19 1.56
N TRP A 24 0.22 -13.97 1.60
CA TRP A 24 -0.56 -12.76 1.80
C TRP A 24 -1.48 -12.45 0.62
N GLU A 25 -0.95 -12.50 -0.60
CA GLU A 25 -1.71 -12.17 -1.80
C GLU A 25 -2.82 -13.19 -2.09
N ASN A 26 -2.68 -14.42 -1.56
CA ASN A 26 -3.66 -15.48 -1.72
C ASN A 26 -4.61 -15.63 -0.54
N ASP A 27 -4.60 -14.71 0.41
CA ASP A 27 -5.55 -14.70 1.53
C ASP A 27 -6.88 -14.07 1.09
N PRO A 28 -7.96 -14.87 0.91
CA PRO A 28 -9.24 -14.35 0.43
C PRO A 28 -9.87 -13.30 1.34
N SER A 29 -9.52 -13.29 2.63
CA SER A 29 -10.03 -12.29 3.57
C SER A 29 -9.59 -10.87 3.24
N LEU A 30 -8.52 -10.72 2.46
CA LEU A 30 -7.97 -9.43 2.06
C LEU A 30 -8.40 -9.00 0.64
N TRP A 31 -9.05 -9.88 -0.11
CA TRP A 31 -9.30 -9.64 -1.54
C TRP A 31 -10.25 -8.49 -1.82
N THR A 32 -11.24 -8.24 -0.99
CA THR A 32 -12.13 -7.08 -1.17
C THR A 32 -11.34 -5.77 -1.09
N VAL A 33 -10.42 -5.67 -0.13
CA VAL A 33 -9.60 -4.47 0.07
C VAL A 33 -8.54 -4.34 -1.02
N SER A 34 -7.90 -5.46 -1.39
CA SER A 34 -6.81 -5.45 -2.38
C SER A 34 -7.30 -5.41 -3.83
N GLY A 35 -8.59 -5.70 -4.08
CA GLY A 35 -9.14 -5.77 -5.42
C GLY A 35 -8.78 -7.06 -6.17
N THR A 36 -8.30 -8.07 -5.47
CA THR A 36 -7.93 -9.35 -6.05
C THR A 36 -9.19 -10.18 -6.33
N ILE A 37 -9.25 -10.80 -7.50
CA ILE A 37 -10.40 -11.59 -7.94
C ILE A 37 -10.06 -13.05 -8.24
N GLU A 38 -8.79 -13.40 -8.26
CA GLU A 38 -8.31 -14.75 -8.56
C GLU A 38 -7.02 -15.04 -7.80
N PRO A 39 -6.71 -16.30 -7.54
CA PRO A 39 -5.45 -16.64 -6.86
C PRO A 39 -4.25 -16.33 -7.74
N PHE A 40 -3.17 -15.95 -7.08
CA PHE A 40 -1.87 -15.76 -7.73
C PHE A 40 -1.09 -17.06 -7.75
N SER A 41 -0.49 -17.38 -8.89
CA SER A 41 0.48 -18.47 -8.96
C SER A 41 1.79 -18.05 -8.30
N HIS A 42 2.55 -19.04 -7.85
CA HIS A 42 3.91 -18.80 -7.36
C HIS A 42 4.75 -18.09 -8.43
N TYR A 43 4.60 -18.49 -9.68
CA TYR A 43 5.27 -17.88 -10.83
C TYR A 43 4.92 -16.39 -10.98
N SER A 44 3.63 -16.02 -10.85
CA SER A 44 3.23 -14.62 -11.01
C SER A 44 3.80 -13.71 -9.91
N ILE A 45 3.90 -14.21 -8.68
CA ILE A 45 4.52 -13.46 -7.58
C ILE A 45 6.03 -13.33 -7.81
N GLU A 46 6.67 -14.38 -8.28
CA GLU A 46 8.09 -14.34 -8.64
C GLU A 46 8.35 -13.31 -9.73
N GLN A 47 7.51 -13.26 -10.77
CA GLN A 47 7.60 -12.24 -11.82
C GLN A 47 7.43 -10.83 -11.26
N PHE A 48 6.47 -10.63 -10.35
CA PHE A 48 6.28 -9.35 -9.69
C PHE A 48 7.55 -8.89 -8.96
N ILE A 49 8.20 -9.79 -8.21
CA ILE A 49 9.45 -9.47 -7.51
C ILE A 49 10.54 -9.09 -8.50
N GLN A 50 10.66 -9.81 -9.60
CA GLN A 50 11.65 -9.50 -10.65
C GLN A 50 11.37 -8.14 -11.30
N GLU A 51 10.13 -7.82 -11.58
CA GLU A 51 9.74 -6.54 -12.18
C GLU A 51 10.10 -5.35 -11.30
N GLN A 52 10.05 -5.51 -9.98
CA GLN A 52 10.45 -4.44 -9.06
C GLN A 52 11.89 -3.97 -9.29
N GLN A 53 12.76 -4.82 -9.80
CA GLN A 53 14.16 -4.48 -10.07
C GLN A 53 14.31 -3.48 -11.22
N ALA A 54 13.32 -3.39 -12.10
CA ALA A 54 13.36 -2.45 -13.22
C ALA A 54 13.21 -0.98 -12.78
N GLY A 55 12.76 -0.75 -11.54
CA GLY A 55 12.58 0.57 -10.96
C GLY A 55 11.21 1.18 -11.26
N ILE A 56 10.84 2.16 -10.44
CA ILE A 56 9.51 2.77 -10.47
C ILE A 56 9.19 3.47 -11.80
N TYR A 57 10.20 4.03 -12.46
CA TYR A 57 9.99 4.72 -13.74
C TYR A 57 9.61 3.74 -14.86
N ARG A 58 10.04 2.50 -14.78
CA ARG A 58 9.70 1.46 -15.76
C ARG A 58 8.43 0.71 -15.41
N CYS A 59 8.31 0.29 -14.14
CA CYS A 59 7.16 -0.50 -13.72
C CYS A 59 5.92 0.34 -13.43
N GLY A 60 6.07 1.63 -13.12
CA GLY A 60 4.98 2.47 -12.65
C GLY A 60 4.53 2.14 -11.22
N GLN A 61 5.24 1.27 -10.53
CA GLN A 61 4.91 0.80 -9.19
C GLN A 61 6.18 0.55 -8.37
N LEU A 62 6.08 0.80 -7.06
CA LEU A 62 7.12 0.46 -6.10
C LEU A 62 6.45 -0.14 -4.87
N ARG A 63 6.81 -1.39 -4.54
CA ARG A 63 6.42 -2.01 -3.27
C ARG A 63 7.56 -1.89 -2.28
N LEU A 64 7.25 -1.41 -1.09
CA LEU A 64 8.17 -1.42 0.05
C LEU A 64 7.61 -2.32 1.14
N MET A 65 8.46 -3.18 1.68
CA MET A 65 8.09 -4.05 2.78
C MET A 65 8.23 -3.29 4.09
N ILE A 66 7.30 -3.53 5.01
CA ILE A 66 7.29 -2.91 6.34
C ILE A 66 7.85 -3.93 7.33
N ASP A 67 9.00 -3.63 7.91
CA ASP A 67 9.62 -4.44 8.95
C ASP A 67 9.49 -3.75 10.31
N ASP A 68 9.21 -4.53 11.36
CA ASP A 68 9.26 -4.02 12.73
C ASP A 68 10.71 -3.88 13.22
N THR A 69 10.89 -3.43 14.45
CA THR A 69 12.24 -3.22 15.02
C THR A 69 13.02 -4.52 15.22
N ALA A 70 12.34 -5.66 15.25
CA ALA A 70 12.98 -6.97 15.35
C ALA A 70 13.34 -7.55 13.97
N GLY A 71 13.02 -6.84 12.88
CA GLY A 71 13.27 -7.31 11.51
C GLY A 71 12.20 -8.23 10.97
N LYS A 72 11.06 -8.37 11.67
CA LYS A 72 9.94 -9.15 11.16
C LYS A 72 9.13 -8.32 10.18
N THR A 73 8.87 -8.87 9.00
CA THR A 73 8.04 -8.23 8.00
C THR A 73 6.56 -8.39 8.37
N ILE A 74 5.87 -7.26 8.52
CA ILE A 74 4.48 -7.21 9.01
C ILE A 74 3.49 -6.70 7.98
N GLY A 75 3.94 -6.12 6.90
CA GLY A 75 3.07 -5.56 5.88
C GLY A 75 3.84 -5.03 4.69
N ALA A 76 3.13 -4.32 3.83
CA ALA A 76 3.71 -3.66 2.68
C ALA A 76 2.99 -2.34 2.42
N ILE A 77 3.70 -1.40 1.82
CA ILE A 77 3.16 -0.13 1.38
C ILE A 77 3.63 0.12 -0.05
N ASP A 78 2.69 0.51 -0.91
CA ASP A 78 2.93 0.63 -2.35
C ASP A 78 2.72 2.06 -2.83
N LEU A 79 3.56 2.47 -3.78
CA LEU A 79 3.22 3.50 -4.75
C LEU A 79 2.81 2.81 -6.04
N PHE A 80 1.70 3.23 -6.63
CA PHE A 80 1.22 2.67 -7.90
C PHE A 80 0.69 3.79 -8.80
N ASP A 81 0.44 3.47 -10.05
CA ASP A 81 0.03 4.46 -11.06
C ASP A 81 0.94 5.70 -10.99
N PHE A 82 2.25 5.45 -10.98
CA PHE A 82 3.24 6.51 -10.90
C PHE A 82 3.24 7.35 -12.18
N GLU A 83 2.93 8.62 -12.03
CA GLU A 83 2.83 9.57 -13.15
C GLU A 83 3.80 10.73 -12.92
N PRO A 84 5.08 10.57 -13.28
CA PRO A 84 6.08 11.61 -13.00
C PRO A 84 5.80 12.92 -13.69
N GLN A 85 5.18 12.90 -14.88
CA GLN A 85 4.80 14.13 -15.60
C GLN A 85 3.74 14.95 -14.85
N HIS A 86 2.96 14.32 -13.97
CA HIS A 86 1.96 14.99 -13.14
C HIS A 86 2.38 15.05 -11.67
N GLU A 87 3.56 14.55 -11.36
CA GLU A 87 4.15 14.54 -10.02
C GLU A 87 3.23 13.90 -8.98
N ARG A 88 2.59 12.78 -9.34
CA ARG A 88 1.66 12.07 -8.45
C ARG A 88 1.77 10.56 -8.55
N ALA A 89 1.31 9.90 -7.49
CA ALA A 89 1.17 8.44 -7.44
C ALA A 89 0.04 8.05 -6.49
N GLY A 90 -0.51 6.87 -6.68
CA GLY A 90 -1.42 6.25 -5.74
C GLY A 90 -0.67 5.58 -4.60
N VAL A 91 -1.31 5.46 -3.45
CA VAL A 91 -0.78 4.78 -2.25
C VAL A 91 -1.70 3.65 -1.86
N GLY A 92 -1.13 2.47 -1.65
CA GLY A 92 -1.80 1.34 -1.01
C GLY A 92 -0.99 0.89 0.18
N ILE A 93 -1.65 0.52 1.28
CA ILE A 93 -0.98 0.02 2.48
C ILE A 93 -1.78 -1.12 3.07
N LEU A 94 -1.07 -2.16 3.53
CA LEU A 94 -1.67 -3.27 4.21
C LEU A 94 -0.73 -3.82 5.29
N VAL A 95 -1.22 -3.84 6.53
CA VAL A 95 -0.59 -4.56 7.64
C VAL A 95 -1.26 -5.92 7.67
N TYR A 96 -0.56 -6.92 7.15
CA TYR A 96 -1.14 -8.27 6.93
C TYR A 96 -1.36 -9.05 8.22
N ASP A 97 -0.47 -8.91 9.19
CA ASP A 97 -0.61 -9.59 10.48
C ASP A 97 -1.65 -8.88 11.33
N PRO A 98 -2.83 -9.49 11.59
CA PRO A 98 -3.86 -8.85 12.41
C PRO A 98 -3.38 -8.47 13.81
N ALA A 99 -2.43 -9.22 14.37
CA ALA A 99 -1.86 -8.94 15.69
C ALA A 99 -1.06 -7.64 15.72
N GLN A 100 -0.63 -7.13 14.57
CA GLN A 100 0.17 -5.91 14.48
C GLN A 100 -0.67 -4.68 14.12
N ARG A 101 -1.97 -4.85 13.90
CA ARG A 101 -2.87 -3.74 13.61
C ARG A 101 -3.19 -2.93 14.87
N GLY A 102 -3.48 -1.63 14.69
CA GLY A 102 -3.80 -0.74 15.80
C GLY A 102 -2.59 -0.31 16.65
N LYS A 103 -1.36 -0.57 16.20
CA LYS A 103 -0.12 -0.26 16.92
C LYS A 103 0.65 0.94 16.36
N GLY A 104 0.11 1.60 15.32
CA GLY A 104 0.75 2.76 14.70
C GLY A 104 1.69 2.45 13.54
N TYR A 105 1.85 1.20 13.14
CA TYR A 105 2.72 0.83 12.02
C TYR A 105 2.29 1.47 10.71
N GLY A 106 0.98 1.47 10.42
CA GLY A 106 0.47 2.09 9.20
C GLY A 106 0.74 3.58 9.14
N ALA A 107 0.53 4.29 10.24
CA ALA A 107 0.76 5.73 10.30
C ALA A 107 2.24 6.08 10.09
N GLU A 108 3.14 5.34 10.74
CA GLU A 108 4.57 5.59 10.57
C GLU A 108 5.06 5.21 9.17
N ALA A 109 4.62 4.07 8.64
CA ALA A 109 4.96 3.65 7.28
C ALA A 109 4.51 4.69 6.25
N LEU A 110 3.30 5.22 6.40
CA LEU A 110 2.77 6.25 5.50
C LEU A 110 3.60 7.54 5.59
N ALA A 111 3.97 7.97 6.80
CA ALA A 111 4.81 9.15 6.98
C ALA A 111 6.19 8.97 6.32
N LEU A 112 6.79 7.81 6.45
CA LEU A 112 8.08 7.49 5.81
C LEU A 112 7.96 7.50 4.29
N LEU A 113 6.87 6.94 3.76
CA LEU A 113 6.63 6.93 2.32
C LEU A 113 6.40 8.36 1.78
N GLU A 114 5.64 9.17 2.49
CA GLU A 114 5.40 10.56 2.09
C GLU A 114 6.70 11.36 2.04
N GLU A 115 7.56 11.20 3.03
CA GLU A 115 8.87 11.85 3.04
C GLU A 115 9.71 11.42 1.83
N TYR A 116 9.78 10.12 1.58
CA TYR A 116 10.49 9.56 0.43
C TYR A 116 9.92 10.09 -0.90
N ALA A 117 8.59 10.04 -1.04
CA ALA A 117 7.92 10.50 -2.25
C ALA A 117 8.22 11.97 -2.54
N ARG A 118 8.18 12.81 -1.51
CA ARG A 118 8.42 14.24 -1.64
C ARG A 118 9.88 14.56 -1.90
N THR A 119 10.81 13.93 -1.18
CA THR A 119 12.23 14.33 -1.20
C THR A 119 13.03 13.64 -2.30
N VAL A 120 12.76 12.38 -2.59
CA VAL A 120 13.51 11.58 -3.58
C VAL A 120 12.80 11.57 -4.92
N LEU A 121 11.53 11.19 -4.93
CA LEU A 121 10.75 11.12 -6.18
C LEU A 121 10.22 12.47 -6.62
N ARG A 122 10.26 13.46 -5.73
CA ARG A 122 9.80 14.84 -5.98
C ARG A 122 8.34 14.90 -6.40
N LEU A 123 7.52 14.04 -5.83
CA LEU A 123 6.09 14.04 -6.07
C LEU A 123 5.44 15.20 -5.30
N ARG A 124 4.49 15.84 -5.95
CA ARG A 124 3.68 16.89 -5.35
C ARG A 124 2.49 16.31 -4.58
N GLN A 125 1.94 15.18 -5.06
CA GLN A 125 0.66 14.68 -4.57
C GLN A 125 0.64 13.17 -4.53
N LEU A 126 0.08 12.63 -3.44
CA LEU A 126 -0.30 11.24 -3.32
C LEU A 126 -1.82 11.15 -3.26
N TRP A 127 -2.38 10.05 -3.73
CA TRP A 127 -3.81 9.81 -3.67
C TRP A 127 -4.09 8.36 -3.26
N CYS A 128 -5.27 8.09 -2.74
CA CYS A 128 -5.69 6.74 -2.43
C CYS A 128 -7.20 6.59 -2.58
N ASN A 129 -7.61 5.35 -2.82
CA ASN A 129 -9.01 4.93 -2.81
C ASN A 129 -9.27 4.16 -1.53
N VAL A 130 -10.35 4.51 -0.82
CA VAL A 130 -10.73 3.85 0.42
C VAL A 130 -12.21 3.49 0.34
N LEU A 131 -12.55 2.24 0.64
CA LEU A 131 -13.95 1.84 0.77
C LEU A 131 -14.62 2.67 1.87
N ALA A 132 -15.86 3.11 1.61
CA ALA A 132 -16.56 4.04 2.50
C ALA A 132 -16.76 3.51 3.92
N ASP A 133 -16.77 2.19 4.11
CA ASP A 133 -16.92 1.54 5.42
C ASP A 133 -15.60 1.06 6.04
N ASN A 134 -14.47 1.31 5.38
CA ASN A 134 -13.16 0.95 5.92
C ASN A 134 -12.65 2.04 6.88
N VAL A 135 -13.24 2.06 8.07
CA VAL A 135 -12.94 3.09 9.08
C VAL A 135 -11.47 3.18 9.46
N PRO A 136 -10.74 2.05 9.66
CA PRO A 136 -9.31 2.14 9.97
C PRO A 136 -8.50 2.87 8.91
N SER A 137 -8.75 2.61 7.62
CA SER A 137 -8.06 3.30 6.53
C SER A 137 -8.46 4.76 6.42
N LEU A 138 -9.76 5.07 6.55
CA LEU A 138 -10.22 6.45 6.55
C LEU A 138 -9.52 7.26 7.65
N THR A 139 -9.49 6.72 8.86
CA THR A 139 -8.83 7.35 10.00
C THR A 139 -7.33 7.54 9.73
N LEU A 140 -6.67 6.53 9.19
CA LEU A 140 -5.24 6.57 8.87
C LEU A 140 -4.91 7.74 7.94
N PHE A 141 -5.60 7.82 6.81
CA PHE A 141 -5.31 8.83 5.79
C PHE A 141 -5.75 10.22 6.24
N GLU A 142 -6.88 10.35 6.93
CA GLU A 142 -7.33 11.65 7.45
C GLU A 142 -6.35 12.21 8.49
N ARG A 143 -5.84 11.38 9.39
CA ARG A 143 -4.82 11.78 10.37
C ARG A 143 -3.50 12.16 9.71
N ALA A 144 -3.17 11.56 8.58
CA ALA A 144 -1.99 11.91 7.80
C ALA A 144 -2.17 13.22 6.99
N GLY A 145 -3.34 13.83 7.04
CA GLY A 145 -3.62 15.09 6.34
C GLY A 145 -4.23 14.93 4.97
N PHE A 146 -4.54 13.71 4.54
CA PHE A 146 -5.26 13.47 3.29
C PHE A 146 -6.69 13.97 3.41
N ARG A 147 -7.23 14.52 2.32
CA ARG A 147 -8.59 15.04 2.27
C ARG A 147 -9.42 14.29 1.24
N ARG A 148 -10.67 14.04 1.60
CA ARG A 148 -11.62 13.46 0.65
C ARG A 148 -11.94 14.49 -0.44
N VAL A 149 -11.71 14.12 -1.69
CA VAL A 149 -11.94 14.98 -2.85
C VAL A 149 -13.00 14.43 -3.80
N GLY A 150 -13.43 13.19 -3.61
CA GLY A 150 -14.47 12.61 -4.44
C GLY A 150 -15.08 11.36 -3.86
N VAL A 151 -16.23 10.98 -4.40
CA VAL A 151 -16.97 9.77 -4.07
C VAL A 151 -17.30 9.05 -5.36
N LYS A 152 -16.88 7.78 -5.46
CA LYS A 152 -17.26 6.89 -6.56
C LYS A 152 -18.42 6.04 -6.07
N LYS A 153 -19.61 6.34 -6.55
CA LYS A 153 -20.84 5.70 -6.08
C LYS A 153 -20.94 4.26 -6.59
N GLU A 154 -21.38 3.36 -5.71
CA GLU A 154 -21.64 1.95 -6.03
C GLU A 154 -20.50 1.32 -6.84
N TRP A 155 -19.28 1.57 -6.37
CA TRP A 155 -18.07 1.30 -7.14
C TRP A 155 -17.54 -0.12 -6.98
N ILE A 156 -17.71 -0.71 -5.78
CA ILE A 156 -17.20 -2.04 -5.45
C ILE A 156 -18.34 -2.96 -5.07
N ARG A 157 -18.46 -4.09 -5.75
CA ARG A 157 -19.43 -5.13 -5.40
C ARG A 157 -18.86 -6.00 -4.29
N THR A 158 -19.62 -6.15 -3.22
CA THR A 158 -19.28 -7.01 -2.07
C THR A 158 -20.43 -7.98 -1.81
N PRO A 159 -20.22 -9.00 -0.94
CA PRO A 159 -21.31 -9.89 -0.55
C PRO A 159 -22.51 -9.18 0.07
N GLU A 160 -22.31 -8.02 0.70
CA GLU A 160 -23.38 -7.21 1.30
C GLU A 160 -23.99 -6.19 0.32
N GLY A 161 -23.54 -6.19 -0.94
CA GLY A 161 -23.99 -5.26 -1.96
C GLY A 161 -22.90 -4.32 -2.44
N TYR A 162 -23.30 -3.30 -3.19
CA TYR A 162 -22.35 -2.31 -3.71
C TYR A 162 -21.96 -1.32 -2.65
N LYS A 163 -20.67 -0.97 -2.62
CA LYS A 163 -20.13 0.03 -1.69
C LYS A 163 -19.48 1.17 -2.46
N ASP A 164 -19.59 2.36 -1.88
CA ASP A 164 -18.91 3.54 -2.42
C ASP A 164 -17.41 3.45 -2.15
N CYS A 165 -16.64 4.04 -3.04
CA CYS A 165 -15.21 4.19 -2.89
C CYS A 165 -14.89 5.69 -2.80
N LEU A 166 -14.15 6.08 -1.76
CA LEU A 166 -13.79 7.46 -1.52
C LEU A 166 -12.39 7.74 -2.08
N LEU A 167 -12.23 8.86 -2.75
CA LEU A 167 -10.93 9.32 -3.26
C LEU A 167 -10.38 10.38 -2.31
N TYR A 168 -9.17 10.14 -1.83
CA TYR A 168 -8.42 11.04 -0.95
C TYR A 168 -7.16 11.51 -1.64
N THR A 169 -6.75 12.75 -1.38
CA THR A 169 -5.46 13.29 -1.84
C THR A 169 -4.73 13.96 -0.68
N SER A 170 -3.43 13.87 -0.74
CA SER A 170 -2.54 14.56 0.21
C SER A 170 -2.45 16.07 -0.05
#